data_b8cdc31b2d26fcd74144329d15df87f3
#
_entry.id   b8cdc31b2d26fcd74144329d15df87f3
#
_cell.length_a   1.000
_cell.length_b   1.000
_cell.length_c   1.000
_cell.angle_alpha   90.00
_cell.angle_beta   90.00
_cell.angle_gamma   90.00
#
_symmetry.space_group_name_H-M   'P 1'
#
loop_
_entity.id
_entity.type
_entity.pdbx_description
1 polymer ?
#
loop_
_entity_poly.entity_id
_entity_poly.type
_entity_poly.pdbx_seq_one_letter_code
_entity_poly.pdbx_strand_id
1 'polypeptide(L)'
;MAGNNFDFSPNSYLEKLYQNNQPEFKFVAETKAEWKFWREKLKLKIAELIGGLPGKNAVSSNTGQGVGNLSVETGAVEILAEKSFKDYKRLRIAYQVKDYLKIHAYLLIPASKQKKTQKKFPAVIIAHGHGNGSRETVGLNGAGENLDSPTCHNNLALDFVRKGYLVIIPELLGFGDRRLKEDYQKDPNLKANPTANSCYRISSQLLLSGESILKYRLWDLISAVELLEKRKDIFNRQISVVGFSGGAPVAFLAALFENKIKAAAISGYTSYYKESILVQRHCLDNYLPGILNYAELPTMISAIAPKPLLIQTAEKDSLFPLQSAQKAYQEIKKVYRFLNLEEQLKMNILEKAEHSVSAAPIIDFFRSLN
;
A
#
# COMPACT_ATOMS: atom_id res chain seq x y z
N MET A 1 -12.33 -50.04 23.36
CA MET A 1 -11.88 -48.86 24.10
C MET A 1 -12.26 -47.66 23.24
N ALA A 2 -13.28 -46.92 23.63
CA ALA A 2 -13.64 -45.65 22.93
C ALA A 2 -12.54 -44.64 23.24
N GLY A 3 -11.77 -44.26 22.22
CA GLY A 3 -10.78 -43.24 22.36
C GLY A 3 -11.50 -41.90 22.65
N ASN A 4 -11.30 -41.38 23.84
CA ASN A 4 -11.65 -40.00 24.14
C ASN A 4 -10.80 -39.11 23.23
N ASN A 5 -11.35 -38.70 22.10
CA ASN A 5 -10.78 -37.64 21.28
C ASN A 5 -10.95 -36.34 22.06
N PHE A 6 -10.03 -36.02 22.96
CA PHE A 6 -9.90 -34.70 23.53
C PHE A 6 -9.35 -33.81 22.42
N ASP A 7 -10.19 -32.90 21.91
CA ASP A 7 -9.72 -31.85 21.01
C ASP A 7 -9.01 -30.77 21.85
N PHE A 8 -7.68 -30.81 21.87
CA PHE A 8 -6.83 -29.81 22.51
C PHE A 8 -6.53 -28.62 21.56
N SER A 9 -7.08 -28.64 20.34
CA SER A 9 -6.86 -27.54 19.37
C SER A 9 -7.58 -26.28 19.84
N PRO A 10 -6.92 -25.10 19.77
CA PRO A 10 -7.57 -23.84 20.08
C PRO A 10 -8.51 -23.33 18.97
N ASN A 11 -8.68 -24.09 17.88
CA ASN A 11 -9.42 -23.62 16.70
C ASN A 11 -10.84 -23.15 17.03
N SER A 12 -11.61 -23.96 17.78
CA SER A 12 -12.98 -23.60 18.16
C SER A 12 -13.05 -22.33 19.02
N TYR A 13 -12.04 -22.11 19.88
CA TYR A 13 -11.95 -20.89 20.69
C TYR A 13 -11.65 -19.68 19.82
N LEU A 14 -10.63 -19.78 18.93
CA LEU A 14 -10.25 -18.68 18.03
C LEU A 14 -11.36 -18.33 17.06
N GLU A 15 -12.09 -19.33 16.57
CA GLU A 15 -13.25 -19.10 15.71
C GLU A 15 -14.37 -18.35 16.45
N LYS A 16 -14.70 -18.75 17.67
CA LYS A 16 -15.69 -18.05 18.50
C LYS A 16 -15.23 -16.63 18.86
N LEU A 17 -13.94 -16.45 19.16
CA LEU A 17 -13.36 -15.13 19.43
C LEU A 17 -13.60 -14.19 18.25
N TYR A 18 -13.36 -14.64 17.02
CA TYR A 18 -13.62 -13.86 15.82
C TYR A 18 -15.12 -13.63 15.58
N GLN A 19 -15.96 -14.68 15.71
CA GLN A 19 -17.42 -14.58 15.48
C GLN A 19 -18.11 -13.66 16.48
N ASN A 20 -17.68 -13.68 17.74
CA ASN A 20 -18.24 -12.84 18.80
C ASN A 20 -17.74 -11.40 18.74
N ASN A 21 -16.75 -11.13 17.89
CA ASN A 21 -16.22 -9.79 17.74
C ASN A 21 -17.26 -8.86 17.11
N GLN A 22 -17.47 -7.70 17.74
CA GLN A 22 -18.40 -6.66 17.29
C GLN A 22 -17.60 -5.38 17.01
N PRO A 23 -17.06 -5.21 15.79
CA PRO A 23 -16.26 -4.03 15.47
C PRO A 23 -17.03 -2.73 15.71
N GLU A 24 -16.39 -1.79 16.42
CA GLU A 24 -17.00 -0.50 16.81
C GLU A 24 -17.44 0.34 15.59
N PHE A 25 -16.63 0.33 14.52
CA PHE A 25 -16.83 1.19 13.35
C PHE A 25 -17.61 0.52 12.20
N LYS A 26 -18.67 -0.23 12.50
CA LYS A 26 -19.60 -0.63 11.43
C LYS A 26 -20.19 0.62 10.76
N PHE A 27 -20.29 0.59 9.42
CA PHE A 27 -20.89 1.71 8.70
C PHE A 27 -22.42 1.70 8.84
N VAL A 28 -22.94 2.72 9.53
CA VAL A 28 -24.38 2.89 9.81
C VAL A 28 -24.86 4.34 9.61
N ALA A 29 -24.05 5.19 8.96
CA ALA A 29 -24.39 6.60 8.78
C ALA A 29 -25.61 6.79 7.87
N GLU A 30 -26.54 7.67 8.27
CA GLU A 30 -27.73 8.07 7.51
C GLU A 30 -27.56 9.47 6.90
N THR A 31 -26.67 10.27 7.44
CA THR A 31 -26.40 11.64 6.99
C THR A 31 -24.91 11.82 6.61
N LYS A 32 -24.62 12.79 5.72
CA LYS A 32 -23.24 13.15 5.39
C LYS A 32 -22.42 13.63 6.60
N ALA A 33 -23.08 14.22 7.60
CA ALA A 33 -22.43 14.63 8.84
C ALA A 33 -21.99 13.42 9.67
N GLU A 34 -22.86 12.42 9.82
CA GLU A 34 -22.55 11.17 10.50
C GLU A 34 -21.44 10.39 9.78
N TRP A 35 -21.47 10.34 8.43
CA TRP A 35 -20.39 9.74 7.66
C TRP A 35 -19.06 10.43 7.91
N LYS A 36 -19.01 11.78 7.92
CA LYS A 36 -17.78 12.52 8.22
C LYS A 36 -17.28 12.19 9.62
N PHE A 37 -18.17 12.16 10.60
CA PHE A 37 -17.82 11.83 11.98
C PHE A 37 -17.29 10.40 12.10
N TRP A 38 -18.00 9.41 11.53
CA TRP A 38 -17.57 8.01 11.46
C TRP A 38 -16.18 7.88 10.84
N ARG A 39 -15.98 8.52 9.69
CA ARG A 39 -14.72 8.47 8.96
C ARG A 39 -13.55 9.05 9.76
N GLU A 40 -13.73 10.20 10.38
CA GLU A 40 -12.67 10.83 11.19
C GLU A 40 -12.38 10.02 12.46
N LYS A 41 -13.38 9.44 13.12
CA LYS A 41 -13.19 8.54 14.26
C LYS A 41 -12.38 7.29 13.86
N LEU A 42 -12.74 6.65 12.75
CA LEU A 42 -12.01 5.48 12.23
C LEU A 42 -10.56 5.86 11.86
N LYS A 43 -10.34 7.00 11.21
CA LYS A 43 -9.00 7.50 10.90
C LYS A 43 -8.17 7.70 12.18
N LEU A 44 -8.72 8.35 13.18
CA LEU A 44 -8.04 8.57 14.46
C LEU A 44 -7.65 7.24 15.12
N LYS A 45 -8.56 6.27 15.10
CA LYS A 45 -8.28 4.95 15.69
C LYS A 45 -7.20 4.19 14.91
N ILE A 46 -7.25 4.20 13.57
CA ILE A 46 -6.19 3.59 12.75
C ILE A 46 -4.84 4.29 13.03
N ALA A 47 -4.83 5.62 13.11
CA ALA A 47 -3.62 6.38 13.43
C ALA A 47 -3.04 6.00 14.81
N GLU A 48 -3.90 5.85 15.81
CA GLU A 48 -3.51 5.38 17.15
C GLU A 48 -2.88 3.99 17.09
N LEU A 49 -3.56 3.03 16.43
CA LEU A 49 -3.13 1.63 16.38
C LEU A 49 -1.81 1.41 15.62
N ILE A 50 -1.50 2.26 14.63
CA ILE A 50 -0.19 2.18 13.96
C ILE A 50 0.94 2.84 14.77
N GLY A 51 0.64 3.43 15.95
CA GLY A 51 1.60 4.13 16.79
C GLY A 51 1.79 5.61 16.43
N GLY A 52 0.77 6.24 15.89
CA GLY A 52 0.75 7.65 15.46
C GLY A 52 1.07 7.86 13.97
N LEU A 53 0.76 9.04 13.47
CA LEU A 53 1.00 9.41 12.07
C LEU A 53 2.39 10.04 11.87
N PRO A 54 2.97 9.92 10.65
CA PRO A 54 4.21 10.61 10.32
C PRO A 54 4.01 12.14 10.20
N GLY A 55 5.00 12.92 10.69
CA GLY A 55 5.08 14.37 10.52
C GLY A 55 4.85 15.21 11.78
N LYS A 56 5.22 16.49 11.70
CA LYS A 56 5.19 17.41 12.85
C LYS A 56 3.78 17.81 13.32
N ASN A 57 2.79 17.68 12.44
CA ASN A 57 1.37 18.03 12.70
C ASN A 57 0.49 16.78 12.91
N ALA A 58 1.10 15.63 13.19
CA ALA A 58 0.38 14.43 13.54
C ALA A 58 -0.30 14.64 14.90
N VAL A 59 -1.62 14.48 14.91
CA VAL A 59 -2.47 14.78 16.07
C VAL A 59 -2.08 13.92 17.27
N SER A 60 -1.89 14.58 18.39
CA SER A 60 -2.02 13.95 19.71
C SER A 60 -3.49 13.58 19.92
N SER A 61 -3.75 12.36 20.31
CA SER A 61 -5.09 11.80 20.59
C SER A 61 -5.91 12.60 21.64
N ASN A 62 -5.28 13.57 22.30
CA ASN A 62 -5.87 14.30 23.42
C ASN A 62 -6.60 15.60 23.06
N THR A 63 -6.61 16.06 21.80
CA THR A 63 -7.12 17.42 21.50
C THR A 63 -8.45 17.46 20.74
N GLY A 64 -9.05 16.32 20.37
CA GLY A 64 -10.33 16.30 19.66
C GLY A 64 -10.34 16.94 18.26
N GLN A 65 -9.18 17.38 17.78
CA GLN A 65 -9.01 17.93 16.43
C GLN A 65 -8.80 16.81 15.41
N GLY A 66 -9.41 16.90 14.23
CA GLY A 66 -9.28 15.94 13.15
C GLY A 66 -7.83 15.74 12.69
N VAL A 67 -7.59 14.66 11.93
CA VAL A 67 -6.25 14.37 11.38
C VAL A 67 -5.79 15.53 10.50
N GLY A 68 -4.73 16.22 10.93
CA GLY A 68 -4.09 17.30 10.18
C GLY A 68 -3.42 16.80 8.89
N ASN A 69 -2.95 17.74 8.06
CA ASN A 69 -2.17 17.39 6.88
C ASN A 69 -0.85 16.74 7.28
N LEU A 70 -0.55 15.60 6.65
CA LEU A 70 0.74 14.95 6.80
C LEU A 70 1.81 15.80 6.08
N SER A 71 2.92 16.05 6.75
CA SER A 71 4.09 16.64 6.13
C SER A 71 5.35 15.98 6.65
N VAL A 72 6.23 15.62 5.73
CA VAL A 72 7.52 15.00 6.04
C VAL A 72 8.59 15.84 5.37
N GLU A 73 9.49 16.41 6.15
CA GLU A 73 10.66 17.09 5.58
C GLU A 73 11.56 16.05 4.93
N THR A 74 11.73 16.16 3.62
CA THR A 74 12.71 15.36 2.88
C THR A 74 13.99 16.16 2.71
N GLY A 75 15.12 15.54 3.05
CA GLY A 75 16.45 16.07 2.79
C GLY A 75 16.76 16.20 1.28
N ALA A 76 17.97 16.63 0.97
CA ALA A 76 18.43 16.69 -0.41
C ALA A 76 18.33 15.31 -1.07
N VAL A 77 17.93 15.30 -2.35
CA VAL A 77 17.85 14.08 -3.15
C VAL A 77 19.20 13.81 -3.79
N GLU A 78 19.76 12.63 -3.51
CA GLU A 78 20.98 12.12 -4.12
C GLU A 78 20.60 11.17 -5.25
N ILE A 79 21.24 11.32 -6.43
CA ILE A 79 21.10 10.38 -7.55
C ILE A 79 22.17 9.32 -7.43
N LEU A 80 21.77 8.09 -7.10
CA LEU A 80 22.68 6.95 -6.94
C LEU A 80 23.04 6.29 -8.28
N ALA A 81 22.12 6.27 -9.23
CA ALA A 81 22.31 5.73 -10.56
C ALA A 81 21.30 6.32 -11.54
N GLU A 82 21.70 6.42 -12.80
CA GLU A 82 20.87 6.86 -13.91
C GLU A 82 21.02 5.91 -15.10
N LYS A 83 19.92 5.55 -15.73
CA LYS A 83 19.90 4.78 -16.98
C LYS A 83 18.82 5.33 -17.90
N SER A 84 19.21 5.68 -19.12
CA SER A 84 18.31 6.15 -20.17
C SER A 84 17.90 4.99 -21.08
N PHE A 85 16.60 4.94 -21.40
CA PHE A 85 15.98 4.01 -22.33
C PHE A 85 15.32 4.82 -23.47
N LYS A 86 14.85 4.15 -24.51
CA LYS A 86 14.22 4.79 -25.65
C LYS A 86 12.97 5.60 -25.27
N ASP A 87 12.19 5.12 -24.31
CA ASP A 87 10.86 5.61 -23.94
C ASP A 87 10.78 6.22 -22.54
N TYR A 88 11.82 6.05 -21.70
CA TYR A 88 11.89 6.64 -20.36
C TYR A 88 13.33 6.73 -19.83
N LYS A 89 13.49 7.49 -18.75
CA LYS A 89 14.71 7.53 -17.93
C LYS A 89 14.41 6.88 -16.57
N ARG A 90 15.29 6.02 -16.08
CA ARG A 90 15.21 5.43 -14.74
C ARG A 90 16.33 6.00 -13.89
N LEU A 91 15.95 6.63 -12.78
CA LEU A 91 16.85 7.06 -11.72
C LEU A 91 16.69 6.14 -10.52
N ARG A 92 17.81 5.86 -9.85
CA ARG A 92 17.81 5.37 -8.48
C ARG A 92 18.22 6.54 -7.61
N ILE A 93 17.36 6.93 -6.69
CA ILE A 93 17.55 8.10 -5.83
C ILE A 93 17.59 7.68 -4.37
N ALA A 94 18.28 8.48 -3.53
CA ALA A 94 18.22 8.36 -2.08
C ALA A 94 17.89 9.72 -1.45
N TYR A 95 17.20 9.71 -0.32
CA TYR A 95 16.86 10.89 0.47
C TYR A 95 16.62 10.52 1.92
N GLN A 96 16.88 11.47 2.83
CA GLN A 96 16.66 11.28 4.25
C GLN A 96 15.28 11.80 4.64
N VAL A 97 14.57 11.08 5.51
CA VAL A 97 13.22 11.45 5.98
C VAL A 97 13.15 11.70 7.47
N LYS A 98 14.06 11.12 8.23
CA LYS A 98 14.21 11.28 9.68
C LYS A 98 15.66 10.99 10.04
N ASP A 99 16.10 11.43 11.20
CA ASP A 99 17.41 11.11 11.73
C ASP A 99 17.68 9.60 11.60
N TYR A 100 18.80 9.27 10.97
CA TYR A 100 19.25 7.90 10.70
C TYR A 100 18.35 7.06 9.78
N LEU A 101 17.23 7.60 9.24
CA LEU A 101 16.33 6.88 8.34
C LEU A 101 16.40 7.46 6.92
N LYS A 102 17.04 6.71 6.02
CA LYS A 102 17.12 7.01 4.59
C LYS A 102 16.20 6.10 3.79
N ILE A 103 15.63 6.66 2.73
CA ILE A 103 14.86 5.94 1.73
C ILE A 103 15.63 5.99 0.42
N HIS A 104 15.72 4.88 -0.28
CA HIS A 104 16.00 4.92 -1.70
C HIS A 104 14.74 4.56 -2.48
N ALA A 105 14.64 5.08 -3.70
CA ALA A 105 13.50 4.87 -4.58
C ALA A 105 13.94 4.76 -6.03
N TYR A 106 13.17 4.06 -6.85
CA TYR A 106 13.23 4.24 -8.28
C TYR A 106 12.30 5.39 -8.69
N LEU A 107 12.82 6.26 -9.56
CA LEU A 107 12.06 7.33 -10.20
C LEU A 107 12.15 7.13 -11.70
N LEU A 108 11.01 6.88 -12.36
CA LEU A 108 10.91 6.69 -13.79
C LEU A 108 10.24 7.90 -14.41
N ILE A 109 10.92 8.50 -15.38
CA ILE A 109 10.47 9.73 -16.06
C ILE A 109 10.21 9.40 -17.52
N PRO A 110 9.00 9.57 -18.05
CA PRO A 110 8.70 9.31 -19.45
C PRO A 110 9.55 10.17 -20.40
N ALA A 111 10.02 9.61 -21.50
CA ALA A 111 10.69 10.36 -22.54
C ALA A 111 9.69 11.35 -23.19
N SER A 112 10.08 12.60 -23.33
CA SER A 112 9.29 13.57 -24.06
C SER A 112 9.61 13.50 -25.55
N LYS A 113 8.58 13.23 -26.37
CA LYS A 113 8.72 13.27 -27.84
C LYS A 113 8.71 14.71 -28.39
N GLN A 114 8.37 15.70 -27.58
CA GLN A 114 8.29 17.10 -28.01
C GLN A 114 9.37 17.96 -27.35
N LYS A 115 10.22 18.57 -28.17
CA LYS A 115 11.38 19.39 -27.74
C LYS A 115 11.01 20.79 -27.23
N LYS A 116 9.77 21.28 -27.32
CA LYS A 116 9.44 22.70 -27.17
C LYS A 116 8.50 23.10 -26.04
N THR A 117 7.91 22.17 -25.30
CA THR A 117 7.06 22.51 -24.14
C THR A 117 7.41 21.65 -22.95
N GLN A 118 7.50 22.26 -21.77
CA GLN A 118 7.72 21.54 -20.52
C GLN A 118 6.52 20.59 -20.30
N LYS A 119 6.66 19.34 -20.70
CA LYS A 119 5.57 18.36 -20.62
C LYS A 119 5.34 18.01 -19.16
N LYS A 120 4.09 18.11 -18.74
CA LYS A 120 3.64 17.67 -17.42
C LYS A 120 3.09 16.26 -17.51
N PHE A 121 3.34 15.45 -16.49
CA PHE A 121 2.93 14.06 -16.41
C PHE A 121 1.99 13.84 -15.23
N PRO A 122 0.95 13.00 -15.34
CA PRO A 122 0.32 12.44 -14.16
C PRO A 122 1.35 11.58 -13.42
N ALA A 123 1.28 11.58 -12.09
CA ALA A 123 2.22 10.85 -11.26
C ALA A 123 1.57 9.65 -10.56
N VAL A 124 2.33 8.58 -10.40
CA VAL A 124 1.90 7.43 -9.61
C VAL A 124 2.99 7.00 -8.64
N ILE A 125 2.58 6.76 -7.40
CA ILE A 125 3.40 6.16 -6.35
C ILE A 125 3.04 4.67 -6.30
N ILE A 126 4.02 3.78 -6.36
CA ILE A 126 3.80 2.35 -6.27
C ILE A 126 4.37 1.83 -4.96
N ALA A 127 3.50 1.24 -4.13
CA ALA A 127 3.86 0.45 -2.97
C ALA A 127 3.94 -1.02 -3.39
N HIS A 128 5.17 -1.54 -3.45
CA HIS A 128 5.43 -2.92 -3.88
C HIS A 128 5.03 -3.94 -2.83
N GLY A 129 4.74 -5.18 -3.27
CA GLY A 129 4.51 -6.33 -2.41
C GLY A 129 5.79 -6.98 -1.90
N HIS A 130 5.63 -8.15 -1.27
CA HIS A 130 6.74 -9.00 -0.87
C HIS A 130 7.49 -9.54 -2.10
N GLY A 131 8.82 -9.69 -1.96
CA GLY A 131 9.73 -10.11 -3.03
C GLY A 131 11.03 -9.33 -2.94
N ASN A 132 11.68 -9.07 -4.08
CA ASN A 132 12.90 -8.25 -4.15
C ASN A 132 12.65 -6.73 -3.97
N GLY A 133 11.50 -6.36 -3.41
CA GLY A 133 11.17 -4.96 -3.17
C GLY A 133 10.86 -4.17 -4.45
N SER A 134 11.26 -2.90 -4.44
CA SER A 134 11.02 -1.98 -5.55
C SER A 134 11.65 -2.43 -6.88
N ARG A 135 12.71 -3.25 -6.81
CA ARG A 135 13.44 -3.77 -7.99
C ARG A 135 12.52 -4.57 -8.93
N GLU A 136 11.66 -5.43 -8.40
CA GLU A 136 10.78 -6.26 -9.24
C GLU A 136 9.78 -5.45 -10.05
N THR A 137 9.32 -4.32 -9.51
CA THR A 137 8.39 -3.44 -10.22
C THR A 137 9.00 -2.78 -11.45
N VAL A 138 10.33 -2.69 -11.49
CA VAL A 138 11.13 -2.14 -12.61
C VAL A 138 11.87 -3.21 -13.39
N GLY A 139 11.48 -4.48 -13.25
CA GLY A 139 12.03 -5.60 -14.01
C GLY A 139 13.44 -6.01 -13.61
N LEU A 140 13.81 -5.83 -12.34
CA LEU A 140 15.14 -6.19 -11.82
C LEU A 140 15.05 -7.27 -10.73
N ASN A 141 16.05 -8.16 -10.71
CA ASN A 141 16.25 -9.10 -9.62
C ASN A 141 16.93 -8.44 -8.40
N GLY A 142 17.19 -9.22 -7.35
CA GLY A 142 17.85 -8.74 -6.14
C GLY A 142 19.28 -8.20 -6.34
N ALA A 143 19.97 -8.65 -7.37
CA ALA A 143 21.30 -8.16 -7.76
C ALA A 143 21.24 -6.87 -8.61
N GLY A 144 20.06 -6.43 -9.03
CA GLY A 144 19.88 -5.28 -9.91
C GLY A 144 20.05 -5.61 -11.40
N GLU A 145 20.07 -6.88 -11.76
CA GLU A 145 20.10 -7.39 -13.14
C GLU A 145 18.67 -7.52 -13.67
N ASN A 146 18.50 -7.55 -15.00
CA ASN A 146 17.19 -7.74 -15.59
C ASN A 146 16.63 -9.12 -15.20
N LEU A 147 15.33 -9.18 -14.92
CA LEU A 147 14.61 -10.43 -14.75
C LEU A 147 14.44 -11.12 -16.12
N ASP A 148 14.60 -12.43 -16.15
CA ASP A 148 14.35 -13.26 -17.34
C ASP A 148 12.85 -13.30 -17.67
N SER A 149 12.00 -13.26 -16.65
CA SER A 149 10.55 -13.20 -16.77
C SER A 149 9.95 -12.32 -15.66
N PRO A 150 8.78 -11.69 -15.90
CA PRO A 150 8.09 -10.95 -14.86
C PRO A 150 7.70 -11.84 -13.67
N THR A 151 7.81 -11.30 -12.46
CA THR A 151 7.25 -11.89 -11.24
C THR A 151 5.77 -11.54 -11.10
N CYS A 152 5.16 -11.85 -9.96
CA CYS A 152 3.79 -11.42 -9.63
C CYS A 152 3.59 -9.89 -9.70
N HIS A 153 4.66 -9.09 -9.65
CA HIS A 153 4.64 -7.63 -9.84
C HIS A 153 4.49 -7.18 -11.30
N ASN A 154 4.64 -8.10 -12.28
CA ASN A 154 4.41 -7.90 -13.72
C ASN A 154 5.04 -6.61 -14.29
N ASN A 155 6.25 -6.23 -13.82
CA ASN A 155 6.91 -5.01 -14.28
C ASN A 155 6.04 -3.74 -14.17
N LEU A 156 5.17 -3.69 -13.17
CA LEU A 156 4.11 -2.70 -12.98
C LEU A 156 4.56 -1.26 -13.28
N ALA A 157 5.73 -0.85 -12.78
CA ALA A 157 6.24 0.51 -12.96
C ALA A 157 6.65 0.81 -14.41
N LEU A 158 7.14 -0.20 -15.14
CA LEU A 158 7.53 -0.05 -16.56
C LEU A 158 6.31 0.22 -17.44
N ASP A 159 5.20 -0.45 -17.17
CA ASP A 159 3.96 -0.25 -17.92
C ASP A 159 3.40 1.15 -17.69
N PHE A 160 3.39 1.64 -16.43
CA PHE A 160 2.97 3.00 -16.12
C PHE A 160 3.82 4.05 -16.82
N VAL A 161 5.16 3.95 -16.74
CA VAL A 161 6.02 4.97 -17.36
C VAL A 161 5.91 4.97 -18.89
N ARG A 162 5.78 3.82 -19.53
CA ARG A 162 5.54 3.68 -20.99
C ARG A 162 4.21 4.28 -21.42
N LYS A 163 3.24 4.30 -20.52
CA LYS A 163 1.93 4.95 -20.73
C LYS A 163 1.91 6.44 -20.37
N GLY A 164 3.08 7.00 -20.02
CA GLY A 164 3.26 8.45 -19.83
C GLY A 164 3.07 8.92 -18.40
N TYR A 165 3.07 8.05 -17.40
CA TYR A 165 3.08 8.43 -16.00
C TYR A 165 4.51 8.64 -15.51
N LEU A 166 4.74 9.67 -14.71
CA LEU A 166 5.91 9.75 -13.86
C LEU A 166 5.70 8.80 -12.68
N VAL A 167 6.64 7.89 -12.45
CA VAL A 167 6.48 6.82 -11.46
C VAL A 167 7.55 6.93 -10.40
N ILE A 168 7.15 6.89 -9.12
CA ILE A 168 8.08 6.76 -8.00
C ILE A 168 7.75 5.51 -7.20
N ILE A 169 8.79 4.74 -6.90
CA ILE A 169 8.68 3.48 -6.15
C ILE A 169 9.64 3.55 -4.96
N PRO A 170 9.19 4.03 -3.79
CA PRO A 170 10.01 3.94 -2.59
C PRO A 170 10.27 2.49 -2.22
N GLU A 171 11.49 2.15 -1.82
CA GLU A 171 11.76 0.88 -1.16
C GLU A 171 11.13 0.91 0.23
N LEU A 172 10.17 0.04 0.48
CA LEU A 172 9.49 -0.02 1.77
C LEU A 172 10.43 -0.58 2.85
N LEU A 173 10.30 -0.06 4.08
CA LEU A 173 11.12 -0.51 5.21
C LEU A 173 11.05 -2.03 5.38
N GLY A 174 12.22 -2.66 5.48
CA GLY A 174 12.39 -4.10 5.63
C GLY A 174 12.66 -4.85 4.32
N PHE A 175 12.66 -4.16 3.16
CA PHE A 175 12.95 -4.77 1.86
C PHE A 175 14.23 -4.25 1.23
N GLY A 176 14.71 -4.96 0.22
CA GLY A 176 15.87 -4.56 -0.59
C GLY A 176 17.07 -4.16 0.26
N ASP A 177 17.59 -2.96 0.01
CA ASP A 177 18.73 -2.41 0.77
C ASP A 177 18.31 -1.77 2.11
N ARG A 178 17.01 -1.80 2.44
CA ARG A 178 16.46 -1.33 3.74
C ARG A 178 16.14 -2.48 4.70
N ARG A 179 16.72 -3.65 4.46
CA ARG A 179 16.76 -4.77 5.40
C ARG A 179 17.69 -4.46 6.58
N LEU A 180 17.52 -5.19 7.67
CA LEU A 180 18.47 -5.14 8.79
C LEU A 180 19.88 -5.51 8.29
N LYS A 181 20.90 -4.90 8.90
CA LYS A 181 22.29 -5.07 8.48
C LYS A 181 22.72 -6.53 8.40
N GLU A 182 22.31 -7.34 9.37
CA GLU A 182 22.66 -8.75 9.45
C GLU A 182 21.98 -9.57 8.33
N ASP A 183 20.72 -9.23 7.99
CA ASP A 183 20.01 -9.92 6.91
C ASP A 183 20.58 -9.50 5.55
N TYR A 184 20.94 -8.22 5.40
CA TYR A 184 21.58 -7.70 4.20
C TYR A 184 22.97 -8.32 3.99
N GLN A 185 23.79 -8.43 5.05
CA GLN A 185 25.15 -8.97 4.96
C GLN A 185 25.19 -10.47 4.63
N LYS A 186 24.18 -11.23 5.04
CA LYS A 186 24.08 -12.66 4.71
C LYS A 186 23.83 -12.90 3.22
N ASP A 187 23.01 -12.06 2.60
CA ASP A 187 22.62 -12.19 1.20
C ASP A 187 22.34 -10.81 0.59
N PRO A 188 23.38 -9.98 0.30
CA PRO A 188 23.21 -8.60 -0.16
C PRO A 188 22.47 -8.52 -1.50
N ASN A 189 22.64 -9.50 -2.36
CA ASN A 189 22.06 -9.53 -3.70
C ASN A 189 20.82 -10.43 -3.81
N LEU A 190 20.31 -10.96 -2.68
CA LEU A 190 19.18 -11.87 -2.63
C LEU A 190 19.32 -13.10 -3.54
N LYS A 191 20.56 -13.61 -3.68
CA LYS A 191 20.87 -14.78 -4.52
C LYS A 191 20.44 -16.09 -3.88
N ALA A 192 20.69 -16.23 -2.57
CA ALA A 192 20.32 -17.44 -1.82
C ALA A 192 18.81 -17.49 -1.54
N ASN A 193 18.20 -16.33 -1.26
CA ASN A 193 16.76 -16.21 -1.04
C ASN A 193 16.23 -14.91 -1.66
N PRO A 194 15.73 -14.94 -2.90
CA PRO A 194 15.22 -13.77 -3.60
C PRO A 194 14.05 -13.07 -2.90
N THR A 195 13.36 -13.75 -1.98
CA THR A 195 12.24 -13.18 -1.22
C THR A 195 12.60 -12.78 0.21
N ALA A 196 13.88 -12.93 0.60
CA ALA A 196 14.32 -12.58 1.95
C ALA A 196 14.07 -11.11 2.26
N ASN A 197 13.51 -10.85 3.43
CA ASN A 197 13.23 -9.52 3.94
C ASN A 197 13.40 -9.48 5.46
N SER A 198 13.38 -8.30 6.03
CA SER A 198 13.46 -8.09 7.48
C SER A 198 12.13 -7.74 8.13
N CYS A 199 11.01 -7.90 7.40
CA CYS A 199 9.68 -7.47 7.86
C CYS A 199 9.30 -8.05 9.22
N TYR A 200 9.48 -9.37 9.40
CA TYR A 200 9.16 -10.04 10.66
C TYR A 200 9.98 -9.46 11.83
N ARG A 201 11.30 -9.38 11.68
CA ARG A 201 12.22 -8.91 12.72
C ARG A 201 11.99 -7.44 13.09
N ILE A 202 11.78 -6.57 12.09
CA ILE A 202 11.49 -5.15 12.33
C ILE A 202 10.11 -5.01 12.96
N SER A 203 9.08 -5.69 12.46
CA SER A 203 7.74 -5.63 13.00
C SER A 203 7.70 -6.09 14.46
N SER A 204 8.38 -7.19 14.81
CA SER A 204 8.41 -7.68 16.19
C SER A 204 9.10 -6.71 17.15
N GLN A 205 10.16 -6.02 16.73
CA GLN A 205 10.80 -4.98 17.53
C GLN A 205 9.88 -3.77 17.74
N LEU A 206 9.21 -3.30 16.68
CA LEU A 206 8.29 -2.17 16.75
C LEU A 206 7.06 -2.46 17.61
N LEU A 207 6.53 -3.70 17.57
CA LEU A 207 5.42 -4.13 18.43
C LEU A 207 5.74 -3.98 19.92
N LEU A 208 6.99 -4.26 20.34
CA LEU A 208 7.44 -4.04 21.71
C LEU A 208 7.45 -2.57 22.12
N SER A 209 7.53 -1.67 21.15
CA SER A 209 7.48 -0.21 21.37
C SER A 209 6.06 0.37 21.15
N GLY A 210 5.04 -0.48 20.94
CA GLY A 210 3.68 -0.03 20.66
C GLY A 210 3.50 0.59 19.28
N GLU A 211 4.38 0.27 18.33
CA GLU A 211 4.36 0.81 16.99
C GLU A 211 4.19 -0.30 15.93
N SER A 212 3.59 0.06 14.79
CA SER A 212 3.50 -0.82 13.62
C SER A 212 4.50 -0.39 12.55
N ILE A 213 5.05 -1.37 11.83
CA ILE A 213 5.86 -1.10 10.62
C ILE A 213 5.09 -0.30 9.55
N LEU A 214 3.75 -0.39 9.57
CA LEU A 214 2.88 0.38 8.67
C LEU A 214 3.05 1.90 8.83
N LYS A 215 3.32 2.39 10.05
CA LYS A 215 3.65 3.80 10.30
C LYS A 215 4.87 4.25 9.49
N TYR A 216 5.93 3.47 9.51
CA TYR A 216 7.19 3.78 8.82
C TYR A 216 7.06 3.65 7.30
N ARG A 217 6.32 2.67 6.83
CA ARG A 217 6.03 2.52 5.40
C ARG A 217 5.07 3.58 4.89
N LEU A 218 4.15 4.05 5.73
CA LEU A 218 3.35 5.24 5.41
C LEU A 218 4.27 6.47 5.24
N TRP A 219 5.29 6.63 6.08
CA TRP A 219 6.33 7.65 5.91
C TRP A 219 7.03 7.54 4.55
N ASP A 220 7.32 6.32 4.11
CA ASP A 220 7.97 6.09 2.81
C ASP A 220 7.10 6.66 1.66
N LEU A 221 5.79 6.48 1.71
CA LEU A 221 4.88 7.00 0.68
C LEU A 221 4.61 8.51 0.81
N ILE A 222 4.44 9.02 2.02
CA ILE A 222 4.22 10.46 2.23
C ILE A 222 5.44 11.28 1.79
N SER A 223 6.65 10.79 2.08
CA SER A 223 7.88 11.44 1.58
C SER A 223 7.97 11.42 0.05
N ALA A 224 7.47 10.37 -0.62
CA ALA A 224 7.37 10.35 -2.07
C ALA A 224 6.36 11.39 -2.59
N VAL A 225 5.23 11.60 -1.91
CA VAL A 225 4.29 12.71 -2.23
C VAL A 225 5.00 14.04 -2.15
N GLU A 226 5.75 14.32 -1.08
CA GLU A 226 6.48 15.58 -0.90
C GLU A 226 7.53 15.81 -1.99
N LEU A 227 8.24 14.75 -2.42
CA LEU A 227 9.18 14.83 -3.54
C LEU A 227 8.48 15.17 -4.86
N LEU A 228 7.33 14.55 -5.11
CA LEU A 228 6.53 14.80 -6.30
C LEU A 228 5.97 16.23 -6.32
N GLU A 229 5.51 16.74 -5.18
CA GLU A 229 4.99 18.12 -5.05
C GLU A 229 6.03 19.20 -5.38
N LYS A 230 7.31 18.96 -5.08
CA LYS A 230 8.41 19.86 -5.41
C LYS A 230 8.74 19.89 -6.91
N ARG A 231 8.22 18.94 -7.70
CA ARG A 231 8.50 18.85 -9.14
C ARG A 231 7.57 19.76 -9.96
N LYS A 232 8.15 20.39 -10.98
CA LYS A 232 7.41 21.29 -11.91
C LYS A 232 6.77 20.53 -13.09
N ASP A 233 7.17 19.27 -13.30
CA ASP A 233 6.73 18.42 -14.41
C ASP A 233 5.57 17.48 -14.05
N ILE A 234 4.87 17.74 -12.93
CA ILE A 234 3.63 17.03 -12.56
C ILE A 234 2.42 17.83 -13.08
N PHE A 235 1.51 17.13 -13.79
CA PHE A 235 0.28 17.71 -14.31
C PHE A 235 -0.74 17.93 -13.19
N ASN A 236 -1.16 19.18 -12.96
CA ASN A 236 -2.20 19.59 -12.02
C ASN A 236 -2.12 18.89 -10.64
N ARG A 237 -0.91 18.51 -10.21
CA ARG A 237 -0.66 17.75 -8.97
C ARG A 237 -1.49 16.46 -8.90
N GLN A 238 -1.74 15.81 -10.03
CA GLN A 238 -2.43 14.53 -10.11
C GLN A 238 -1.48 13.42 -9.65
N ILE A 239 -1.58 13.09 -8.38
CA ILE A 239 -0.83 12.00 -7.75
C ILE A 239 -1.81 10.89 -7.41
N SER A 240 -1.57 9.70 -7.94
CA SER A 240 -2.30 8.48 -7.61
C SER A 240 -1.40 7.50 -6.87
N VAL A 241 -1.98 6.56 -6.14
CA VAL A 241 -1.23 5.49 -5.46
C VAL A 241 -1.72 4.12 -5.91
N VAL A 242 -0.78 3.20 -6.10
CA VAL A 242 -1.05 1.78 -6.35
C VAL A 242 -0.37 0.97 -5.28
N GLY A 243 -1.09 0.07 -4.64
CA GLY A 243 -0.52 -0.92 -3.72
C GLY A 243 -0.82 -2.34 -4.16
N PHE A 244 0.21 -3.19 -4.15
CA PHE A 244 0.06 -4.61 -4.45
C PHE A 244 0.47 -5.45 -3.26
N SER A 245 -0.37 -6.45 -2.90
CA SER A 245 -0.07 -7.41 -1.84
C SER A 245 0.34 -6.69 -0.53
N GLY A 246 1.50 -7.00 0.05
CA GLY A 246 2.02 -6.32 1.24
C GLY A 246 2.24 -4.80 1.13
N GLY A 247 2.23 -4.24 -0.09
CA GLY A 247 2.21 -2.79 -0.32
C GLY A 247 0.80 -2.18 -0.27
N ALA A 248 -0.24 -2.98 -0.43
CA ALA A 248 -1.62 -2.51 -0.45
C ALA A 248 -2.08 -1.85 0.85
N PRO A 249 -1.79 -2.39 2.07
CA PRO A 249 -2.12 -1.70 3.31
C PRO A 249 -1.46 -0.34 3.43
N VAL A 250 -0.24 -0.18 2.92
CA VAL A 250 0.47 1.10 2.93
C VAL A 250 -0.18 2.09 1.96
N ALA A 251 -0.58 1.62 0.78
CA ALA A 251 -1.24 2.44 -0.24
C ALA A 251 -2.62 2.92 0.21
N PHE A 252 -3.44 2.07 0.84
CA PHE A 252 -4.73 2.53 1.36
C PHE A 252 -4.56 3.51 2.52
N LEU A 253 -3.60 3.32 3.42
CA LEU A 253 -3.30 4.28 4.47
C LEU A 253 -2.85 5.62 3.88
N ALA A 254 -1.98 5.61 2.89
CA ALA A 254 -1.57 6.84 2.20
C ALA A 254 -2.77 7.54 1.53
N ALA A 255 -3.64 6.80 0.84
CA ALA A 255 -4.85 7.36 0.26
C ALA A 255 -5.83 7.90 1.31
N LEU A 256 -5.93 7.24 2.47
CA LEU A 256 -6.78 7.64 3.58
C LEU A 256 -6.30 8.94 4.24
N PHE A 257 -5.01 9.07 4.48
CA PHE A 257 -4.43 10.14 5.30
C PHE A 257 -3.88 11.31 4.49
N GLU A 258 -3.48 11.12 3.22
CA GLU A 258 -2.84 12.17 2.41
C GLU A 258 -3.80 12.75 1.34
N ASN A 259 -4.19 14.00 1.52
CA ASN A 259 -5.16 14.67 0.64
C ASN A 259 -4.63 14.98 -0.77
N LYS A 260 -3.30 15.01 -0.94
CA LYS A 260 -2.66 15.22 -2.25
C LYS A 260 -2.79 13.99 -3.16
N ILE A 261 -2.98 12.79 -2.58
CA ILE A 261 -3.32 11.59 -3.34
C ILE A 261 -4.78 11.70 -3.78
N LYS A 262 -5.02 11.65 -5.10
CA LYS A 262 -6.33 11.89 -5.72
C LYS A 262 -7.09 10.62 -6.05
N ALA A 263 -6.40 9.50 -6.29
CA ALA A 263 -7.01 8.20 -6.57
C ALA A 263 -6.12 7.07 -6.06
N ALA A 264 -6.71 5.92 -5.81
CA ALA A 264 -6.01 4.74 -5.35
C ALA A 264 -6.40 3.47 -6.13
N ALA A 265 -5.44 2.55 -6.27
CA ALA A 265 -5.70 1.17 -6.68
C ALA A 265 -5.10 0.21 -5.66
N ILE A 266 -5.92 -0.72 -5.18
CA ILE A 266 -5.57 -1.74 -4.19
C ILE A 266 -5.67 -3.10 -4.86
N SER A 267 -4.54 -3.76 -5.05
CA SER A 267 -4.44 -5.03 -5.78
C SER A 267 -3.98 -6.17 -4.88
N GLY A 268 -4.65 -7.32 -4.97
CA GLY A 268 -4.26 -8.55 -4.27
C GLY A 268 -4.22 -8.40 -2.75
N TYR A 269 -5.23 -7.73 -2.15
CA TYR A 269 -5.27 -7.55 -0.68
C TYR A 269 -6.69 -7.40 -0.11
N THR A 270 -7.65 -6.92 -0.89
CA THR A 270 -9.01 -6.67 -0.41
C THR A 270 -9.71 -7.97 -0.09
N SER A 271 -10.10 -8.16 1.18
CA SER A 271 -10.67 -9.40 1.72
C SER A 271 -11.18 -9.16 3.14
N TYR A 272 -11.62 -10.22 3.85
CA TYR A 272 -11.81 -10.22 5.30
C TYR A 272 -10.60 -10.88 5.97
N TYR A 273 -10.24 -10.43 7.17
CA TYR A 273 -9.11 -11.01 7.94
C TYR A 273 -9.26 -12.52 8.13
N LYS A 274 -10.47 -13.00 8.49
CA LYS A 274 -10.74 -14.42 8.69
C LYS A 274 -10.52 -15.27 7.44
N GLU A 275 -10.78 -14.70 6.26
CA GLU A 275 -10.73 -15.41 4.98
C GLU A 275 -9.38 -15.25 4.25
N SER A 276 -8.45 -14.50 4.84
CA SER A 276 -7.12 -14.22 4.26
C SER A 276 -6.01 -14.28 5.31
N ILE A 277 -5.77 -13.20 6.03
CA ILE A 277 -4.62 -13.05 6.95
C ILE A 277 -4.62 -14.10 8.09
N LEU A 278 -5.78 -14.54 8.56
CA LEU A 278 -5.90 -15.51 9.65
C LEU A 278 -5.93 -16.97 9.19
N VAL A 279 -6.05 -17.25 7.88
CA VAL A 279 -6.13 -18.62 7.34
C VAL A 279 -4.77 -19.29 7.30
N GLN A 280 -3.73 -18.51 7.00
CA GLN A 280 -2.37 -19.01 6.82
C GLN A 280 -1.34 -18.03 7.37
N ARG A 281 -0.09 -18.48 7.46
CA ARG A 281 0.99 -17.64 7.95
C ARG A 281 1.27 -16.49 6.98
N HIS A 282 1.04 -15.28 7.43
CA HIS A 282 1.49 -14.04 6.79
C HIS A 282 2.63 -13.36 7.55
N CYS A 283 3.31 -12.41 6.91
CA CYS A 283 4.30 -11.60 7.58
C CYS A 283 3.62 -10.66 8.60
N LEU A 284 4.29 -10.33 9.70
CA LEU A 284 3.75 -9.49 10.78
C LEU A 284 3.33 -8.08 10.34
N ASP A 285 3.79 -7.61 9.19
CA ASP A 285 3.38 -6.33 8.60
C ASP A 285 1.90 -6.29 8.15
N ASN A 286 1.23 -7.45 8.12
CA ASN A 286 -0.20 -7.56 7.85
C ASN A 286 -1.06 -7.51 9.11
N TYR A 287 -0.44 -7.54 10.29
CA TYR A 287 -1.15 -7.57 11.56
C TYR A 287 -1.10 -6.20 12.22
N LEU A 288 -2.28 -5.60 12.42
CA LEU A 288 -2.44 -4.39 13.22
C LEU A 288 -3.10 -4.78 14.54
N PRO A 289 -2.35 -4.80 15.66
CA PRO A 289 -2.86 -5.27 16.93
C PRO A 289 -4.14 -4.54 17.36
N GLY A 290 -5.16 -5.31 17.75
CA GLY A 290 -6.43 -4.78 18.22
C GLY A 290 -7.39 -4.26 17.14
N ILE A 291 -7.01 -4.23 15.87
CA ILE A 291 -7.85 -3.66 14.80
C ILE A 291 -9.22 -4.31 14.68
N LEU A 292 -9.33 -5.61 14.92
CA LEU A 292 -10.61 -6.32 14.81
C LEU A 292 -11.65 -5.84 15.82
N ASN A 293 -11.27 -5.27 16.95
CA ASN A 293 -12.20 -4.62 17.88
C ASN A 293 -12.86 -3.37 17.28
N TYR A 294 -12.27 -2.80 16.25
CA TYR A 294 -12.68 -1.53 15.66
C TYR A 294 -13.19 -1.66 14.24
N ALA A 295 -12.48 -2.38 13.37
CA ALA A 295 -12.82 -2.46 11.96
C ALA A 295 -12.28 -3.74 11.29
N GLU A 296 -12.99 -4.20 10.27
CA GLU A 296 -12.52 -5.15 9.27
C GLU A 296 -11.86 -4.43 8.10
N LEU A 297 -11.10 -5.17 7.26
CA LEU A 297 -10.42 -4.62 6.08
C LEU A 297 -11.35 -3.81 5.17
N PRO A 298 -12.55 -4.30 4.77
CA PRO A 298 -13.44 -3.52 3.92
C PRO A 298 -13.92 -2.22 4.58
N THR A 299 -14.13 -2.19 5.88
CA THR A 299 -14.47 -0.98 6.63
C THR A 299 -13.35 0.05 6.55
N MET A 300 -12.10 -0.36 6.78
CA MET A 300 -10.94 0.53 6.68
C MET A 300 -10.76 1.06 5.25
N ILE A 301 -10.84 0.20 4.25
CA ILE A 301 -10.68 0.58 2.84
C ILE A 301 -11.80 1.52 2.38
N SER A 302 -13.03 1.32 2.86
CA SER A 302 -14.17 2.19 2.51
C SER A 302 -14.01 3.65 2.98
N ALA A 303 -13.20 3.88 4.02
CA ALA A 303 -12.90 5.22 4.51
C ALA A 303 -12.00 6.05 3.55
N ILE A 304 -11.47 5.44 2.48
CA ILE A 304 -10.81 6.17 1.37
C ILE A 304 -11.81 7.11 0.67
N ALA A 305 -13.10 6.73 0.61
CA ALA A 305 -14.13 7.61 0.07
C ALA A 305 -14.01 9.03 0.64
N PRO A 306 -14.18 10.10 -0.18
CA PRO A 306 -14.78 10.10 -1.52
C PRO A 306 -13.79 9.94 -2.68
N LYS A 307 -12.53 9.54 -2.45
CA LYS A 307 -11.55 9.39 -3.52
C LYS A 307 -11.88 8.21 -4.43
N PRO A 308 -11.65 8.32 -5.74
CA PRO A 308 -11.76 7.21 -6.66
C PRO A 308 -10.88 6.02 -6.23
N LEU A 309 -11.47 4.82 -6.29
CA LEU A 309 -10.84 3.59 -5.83
C LEU A 309 -11.08 2.44 -6.81
N LEU A 310 -9.99 1.81 -7.25
CA LEU A 310 -10.04 0.53 -7.94
C LEU A 310 -9.60 -0.58 -7.00
N ILE A 311 -10.42 -1.62 -6.89
CA ILE A 311 -10.06 -2.89 -6.27
C ILE A 311 -9.70 -3.87 -7.38
N GLN A 312 -8.48 -4.40 -7.36
CA GLN A 312 -8.06 -5.45 -8.29
C GLN A 312 -7.78 -6.74 -7.53
N THR A 313 -8.30 -7.84 -8.02
CA THR A 313 -8.10 -9.19 -7.47
C THR A 313 -7.86 -10.19 -8.58
N ALA A 314 -7.25 -11.33 -8.27
CA ALA A 314 -7.03 -12.39 -9.23
C ALA A 314 -7.97 -13.57 -8.95
N GLU A 315 -8.42 -14.23 -10.02
CA GLU A 315 -9.44 -15.30 -9.94
C GLU A 315 -8.97 -16.48 -9.09
N LYS A 316 -7.68 -16.83 -9.20
CA LYS A 316 -7.08 -17.97 -8.50
C LYS A 316 -6.16 -17.56 -7.34
N ASP A 317 -6.36 -16.37 -6.81
CA ASP A 317 -5.58 -15.88 -5.66
C ASP A 317 -5.90 -16.73 -4.41
N SER A 318 -4.93 -17.51 -3.95
CA SER A 318 -5.06 -18.33 -2.73
C SER A 318 -4.78 -17.56 -1.45
N LEU A 319 -4.13 -16.39 -1.53
CA LEU A 319 -3.82 -15.54 -0.37
C LEU A 319 -5.00 -14.63 -0.03
N PHE A 320 -5.67 -14.11 -1.06
CA PHE A 320 -6.82 -13.21 -0.94
C PHE A 320 -7.93 -13.70 -1.87
N PRO A 321 -8.72 -14.70 -1.45
CA PRO A 321 -9.66 -15.40 -2.30
C PRO A 321 -10.69 -14.48 -2.96
N LEU A 322 -10.98 -14.72 -4.25
CA LEU A 322 -11.90 -13.92 -5.05
C LEU A 322 -13.27 -13.72 -4.37
N GLN A 323 -13.84 -14.77 -3.80
CA GLN A 323 -15.14 -14.69 -3.12
C GLN A 323 -15.11 -13.73 -1.95
N SER A 324 -14.03 -13.74 -1.16
CA SER A 324 -13.85 -12.80 -0.05
C SER A 324 -13.65 -11.38 -0.55
N ALA A 325 -12.88 -11.20 -1.62
CA ALA A 325 -12.67 -9.90 -2.25
C ALA A 325 -13.99 -9.31 -2.79
N GLN A 326 -14.85 -10.13 -3.39
CA GLN A 326 -16.17 -9.72 -3.87
C GLN A 326 -17.10 -9.32 -2.73
N LYS A 327 -17.13 -10.08 -1.62
CA LYS A 327 -17.90 -9.69 -0.42
C LYS A 327 -17.40 -8.37 0.16
N ALA A 328 -16.07 -8.21 0.30
CA ALA A 328 -15.45 -6.98 0.79
C ALA A 328 -15.77 -5.78 -0.11
N TYR A 329 -15.75 -5.97 -1.43
CA TYR A 329 -16.13 -4.94 -2.40
C TYR A 329 -17.58 -4.47 -2.19
N GLN A 330 -18.53 -5.38 -1.91
CA GLN A 330 -19.93 -5.00 -1.65
C GLN A 330 -20.06 -4.14 -0.37
N GLU A 331 -19.28 -4.42 0.66
CA GLU A 331 -19.26 -3.58 1.87
C GLU A 331 -18.68 -2.18 1.57
N ILE A 332 -17.59 -2.09 0.82
CA ILE A 332 -17.00 -0.82 0.38
C ILE A 332 -18.00 -0.04 -0.46
N LYS A 333 -18.72 -0.73 -1.36
CA LYS A 333 -19.72 -0.14 -2.25
C LYS A 333 -20.86 0.53 -1.50
N LYS A 334 -21.25 0.05 -0.32
CA LYS A 334 -22.28 0.70 0.53
C LYS A 334 -21.92 2.15 0.85
N VAL A 335 -20.65 2.43 1.19
CA VAL A 335 -20.18 3.80 1.50
C VAL A 335 -20.19 4.68 0.25
N TYR A 336 -19.68 4.17 -0.87
CA TYR A 336 -19.67 4.93 -2.13
C TYR A 336 -21.10 5.23 -2.64
N ARG A 337 -22.02 4.26 -2.54
CA ARG A 337 -23.44 4.44 -2.86
C ARG A 337 -24.09 5.49 -1.97
N PHE A 338 -23.87 5.42 -0.67
CA PHE A 338 -24.37 6.41 0.30
C PHE A 338 -23.94 7.85 -0.07
N LEU A 339 -22.72 8.00 -0.62
CA LEU A 339 -22.19 9.29 -1.05
C LEU A 339 -22.62 9.70 -2.47
N ASN A 340 -23.35 8.85 -3.21
CA ASN A 340 -23.66 8.99 -4.63
C ASN A 340 -22.41 9.03 -5.52
N LEU A 341 -21.41 8.17 -5.21
CA LEU A 341 -20.11 8.09 -5.87
C LEU A 341 -19.80 6.68 -6.40
N GLU A 342 -20.82 5.87 -6.73
CA GLU A 342 -20.63 4.48 -7.17
C GLU A 342 -19.71 4.38 -8.40
N GLU A 343 -19.80 5.36 -9.30
CA GLU A 343 -18.97 5.42 -10.51
C GLU A 343 -17.46 5.58 -10.22
N GLN A 344 -17.13 6.08 -9.03
CA GLN A 344 -15.74 6.24 -8.58
C GLN A 344 -15.16 4.98 -7.94
N LEU A 345 -15.97 3.93 -7.75
CA LEU A 345 -15.53 2.63 -7.24
C LEU A 345 -15.61 1.59 -8.35
N LYS A 346 -14.49 0.97 -8.68
CA LYS A 346 -14.43 -0.10 -9.68
C LYS A 346 -13.80 -1.36 -9.09
N MET A 347 -14.24 -2.51 -9.61
CA MET A 347 -13.60 -3.79 -9.36
C MET A 347 -13.09 -4.38 -10.67
N ASN A 348 -11.86 -4.88 -10.65
CA ASN A 348 -11.26 -5.60 -11.76
C ASN A 348 -10.81 -6.98 -11.28
N ILE A 349 -11.18 -8.00 -12.03
CA ILE A 349 -10.81 -9.40 -11.79
C ILE A 349 -9.83 -9.84 -12.89
N LEU A 350 -8.65 -10.27 -12.49
CA LEU A 350 -7.66 -10.85 -13.40
C LEU A 350 -8.02 -12.32 -13.62
N GLU A 351 -8.62 -12.60 -14.77
CA GLU A 351 -9.05 -13.96 -15.15
C GLU A 351 -7.88 -14.92 -15.21
N LYS A 352 -8.08 -16.14 -14.75
CA LYS A 352 -7.11 -17.26 -14.76
C LYS A 352 -5.79 -16.96 -14.05
N ALA A 353 -5.63 -15.77 -13.44
CA ALA A 353 -4.42 -15.35 -12.77
C ALA A 353 -4.39 -15.85 -11.32
N GLU A 354 -3.21 -16.18 -10.85
CA GLU A 354 -2.87 -16.37 -9.45
C GLU A 354 -2.54 -14.99 -8.82
N HIS A 355 -2.02 -14.98 -7.59
CA HIS A 355 -1.65 -13.76 -6.88
C HIS A 355 -0.71 -12.86 -7.69
N SER A 356 -1.26 -11.86 -8.37
CA SER A 356 -0.52 -10.95 -9.26
C SER A 356 -1.23 -9.62 -9.43
N VAL A 357 -0.55 -8.66 -10.07
CA VAL A 357 -1.07 -7.33 -10.41
C VAL A 357 -0.98 -7.08 -11.91
N SER A 358 -1.91 -6.32 -12.47
CA SER A 358 -1.87 -5.85 -13.86
C SER A 358 -2.02 -4.34 -13.94
N ALA A 359 -1.10 -3.69 -14.64
CA ALA A 359 -1.10 -2.24 -14.82
C ALA A 359 -2.23 -1.74 -15.73
N ALA A 360 -2.60 -2.47 -16.77
CA ALA A 360 -3.50 -1.97 -17.80
C ALA A 360 -4.86 -1.53 -17.25
N PRO A 361 -5.63 -2.34 -16.49
CA PRO A 361 -6.90 -1.90 -15.93
C PRO A 361 -6.78 -0.72 -14.97
N ILE A 362 -5.66 -0.65 -14.22
CA ILE A 362 -5.41 0.45 -13.27
C ILE A 362 -5.15 1.76 -14.04
N ILE A 363 -4.35 1.70 -15.11
CA ILE A 363 -4.07 2.84 -15.97
C ILE A 363 -5.35 3.36 -16.65
N ASP A 364 -6.18 2.46 -17.16
CA ASP A 364 -7.45 2.81 -17.80
C ASP A 364 -8.39 3.48 -16.80
N PHE A 365 -8.47 2.94 -15.58
CA PHE A 365 -9.23 3.57 -14.49
C PHE A 365 -8.71 4.98 -14.17
N PHE A 366 -7.40 5.16 -13.96
CA PHE A 366 -6.87 6.49 -13.64
C PHE A 366 -7.04 7.49 -14.79
N ARG A 367 -7.03 7.04 -16.04
CA ARG A 367 -7.31 7.89 -17.21
C ARG A 367 -8.78 8.30 -17.31
N SER A 368 -9.70 7.46 -16.89
CA SER A 368 -11.13 7.77 -16.92
C SER A 368 -11.55 8.84 -15.90
N LEU A 369 -10.64 9.20 -14.98
CA LEU A 369 -10.87 10.23 -13.96
C LEU A 369 -10.47 11.66 -14.42
N ASN A 370 -9.90 11.80 -15.62
CA ASN A 370 -9.33 13.05 -16.15
C ASN A 370 -10.21 13.71 -17.23
#